data_7c437c1773281bd9a821325758b86163
#
_entry.id   7c437c1773281bd9a821325758b86163
#
_cell.length_a   1.000
_cell.length_b   1.000
_cell.length_c   1.000
_cell.angle_alpha   90.00
_cell.angle_beta   90.00
_cell.angle_gamma   90.00
#
_symmetry.space_group_name_H-M   'P 1'
#
loop_
_entity.id
_entity.type
_entity.pdbx_description
1 polymer ?
#
loop_
_entity_poly.entity_id
_entity_poly.type
_entity_poly.pdbx_seq_one_letter_code
_entity_poly.pdbx_strand_id
1 'polypeptide(L)'
;MRNLKNIKLNIKYDLSFLIKPLMILSFLSAILYGLKLLGVQQSDKIFFVFIVLGIIPFILNRVKNIHNKLSIMMVLFIFVLLYIYVYDDFLVFLANKCKNNGIIFGVLNSIFNTFGLTDFENLLYHTSYGGAKLINGKIATGAIDIFLLKSNSSEASMYLCGRYFSLFSALGIALSIKKNKKEILFITLFLFLTGNFTVYLLALLLLFTPYYFIFLLFSFVSYFISNVAMIKGGFSVNSSIFELFVYCDNYIYILAVGLFLCAVSYYISRLAKERLKW
;
A
#
# COMPACT_ATOMS: atom_id res chain seq x y z
N MET A 1 -28.31 33.11 -15.81
CA MET A 1 -26.96 32.54 -15.64
C MET A 1 -26.20 33.32 -14.57
N ARG A 2 -26.51 33.11 -13.30
CA ARG A 2 -25.88 33.79 -12.18
C ARG A 2 -25.21 32.72 -11.28
N ASN A 3 -23.88 32.87 -11.08
CA ASN A 3 -23.09 32.44 -9.91
C ASN A 3 -22.94 30.95 -9.59
N LEU A 4 -22.44 30.14 -10.53
CA LEU A 4 -21.75 28.89 -10.18
C LEU A 4 -20.23 29.06 -9.97
N LYS A 5 -19.71 30.30 -10.05
CA LYS A 5 -18.26 30.58 -9.93
C LYS A 5 -17.74 30.75 -8.49
N ASN A 6 -18.57 30.73 -7.46
CA ASN A 6 -18.17 31.06 -6.09
C ASN A 6 -18.32 29.93 -5.07
N ILE A 7 -18.54 28.68 -5.50
CA ILE A 7 -18.32 27.55 -4.60
C ILE A 7 -16.83 27.13 -4.73
N LYS A 8 -15.91 28.02 -4.37
CA LYS A 8 -14.64 27.60 -3.83
C LYS A 8 -14.96 26.95 -2.50
N LEU A 9 -15.06 25.63 -2.49
CA LEU A 9 -14.97 24.84 -1.27
C LEU A 9 -13.60 25.13 -0.65
N ASN A 10 -13.53 26.22 0.14
CA ASN A 10 -12.39 26.56 1.00
C ASN A 10 -12.39 25.62 2.21
N ILE A 11 -12.45 24.30 1.96
CA ILE A 11 -12.16 23.28 2.95
C ILE A 11 -10.65 23.03 2.91
N LYS A 12 -9.86 24.04 3.26
CA LYS A 12 -8.49 23.83 3.71
C LYS A 12 -8.56 23.29 5.15
N TYR A 13 -9.00 22.06 5.32
CA TYR A 13 -8.71 21.36 6.57
C TYR A 13 -7.20 21.16 6.63
N ASP A 14 -6.56 21.87 7.55
CA ASP A 14 -5.16 21.60 7.85
C ASP A 14 -5.08 20.28 8.61
N LEU A 15 -4.90 19.18 7.86
CA LEU A 15 -4.75 17.83 8.41
C LEU A 15 -3.31 17.56 8.89
N SER A 16 -2.44 18.55 8.88
CA SER A 16 -1.04 18.39 9.30
C SER A 16 -0.87 17.85 10.73
N PHE A 17 -1.88 18.01 11.57
CA PHE A 17 -1.88 17.43 12.93
C PHE A 17 -1.88 15.89 12.93
N LEU A 18 -2.30 15.24 11.84
CA LEU A 18 -2.31 13.78 11.71
C LEU A 18 -0.92 13.19 11.47
N ILE A 19 0.06 14.02 11.10
CA ILE A 19 1.37 13.49 10.71
C ILE A 19 2.10 12.81 11.88
N LYS A 20 1.96 13.32 13.09
CA LYS A 20 2.54 12.72 14.30
C LYS A 20 1.94 11.35 14.64
N PRO A 21 0.59 11.19 14.70
CA PRO A 21 -0.03 9.86 14.80
C PRO A 21 0.43 8.89 13.71
N LEU A 22 0.56 9.34 12.45
CA LEU A 22 1.03 8.50 11.35
C LEU A 22 2.49 8.07 11.53
N MET A 23 3.37 8.92 12.07
CA MET A 23 4.73 8.52 12.42
C MET A 23 4.75 7.43 13.51
N ILE A 24 3.91 7.55 14.54
CA ILE A 24 3.78 6.53 15.59
C ILE A 24 3.29 5.21 14.99
N LEU A 25 2.27 5.25 14.11
CA LEU A 25 1.77 4.07 13.42
C LEU A 25 2.85 3.41 12.54
N SER A 26 3.73 4.21 11.91
CA SER A 26 4.85 3.67 11.13
C SER A 26 5.84 2.90 12.02
N PHE A 27 6.15 3.42 13.18
CA PHE A 27 7.00 2.73 14.16
C PHE A 27 6.34 1.44 14.67
N LEU A 28 5.05 1.47 15.00
CA LEU A 28 4.29 0.28 15.40
C LEU A 28 4.26 -0.77 14.28
N SER A 29 4.12 -0.36 13.02
CA SER A 29 4.17 -1.30 11.89
C SER A 29 5.51 -2.01 11.78
N ALA A 30 6.62 -1.35 12.14
CA ALA A 30 7.94 -1.96 12.18
C ALA A 30 8.07 -3.02 13.29
N ILE A 31 7.51 -2.73 14.47
CA ILE A 31 7.48 -3.70 15.58
C ILE A 31 6.67 -4.95 15.15
N LEU A 32 5.49 -4.75 14.56
CA LEU A 32 4.64 -5.84 14.08
C LEU A 32 5.33 -6.69 13.00
N TYR A 33 6.06 -6.04 12.09
CA TYR A 33 6.86 -6.75 11.09
C TYR A 33 7.97 -7.58 11.75
N GLY A 34 8.68 -7.03 12.71
CA GLY A 34 9.68 -7.78 13.48
C GLY A 34 9.10 -9.01 14.18
N LEU A 35 7.90 -8.90 14.76
CA LEU A 35 7.20 -10.03 15.37
C LEU A 35 6.79 -11.09 14.34
N LYS A 36 6.35 -10.68 13.12
CA LYS A 36 6.08 -11.61 12.02
C LYS A 36 7.34 -12.41 11.63
N LEU A 37 8.49 -11.76 11.53
CA LEU A 37 9.77 -12.42 11.24
C LEU A 37 10.16 -13.45 12.32
N LEU A 38 9.75 -13.23 13.58
CA LEU A 38 9.93 -14.17 14.69
C LEU A 38 8.87 -15.28 14.74
N GLY A 39 8.00 -15.37 13.73
CA GLY A 39 6.98 -16.42 13.63
C GLY A 39 5.72 -16.17 14.46
N VAL A 40 5.54 -14.98 15.04
CA VAL A 40 4.30 -14.61 15.72
C VAL A 40 3.24 -14.32 14.68
N GLN A 41 2.28 -15.22 14.51
CA GLN A 41 1.12 -15.00 13.66
C GLN A 41 0.23 -13.91 14.26
N GLN A 42 0.24 -12.74 13.67
CA GLN A 42 -0.69 -11.68 14.00
C GLN A 42 -1.72 -11.53 12.88
N SER A 43 -2.98 -11.39 13.27
CA SER A 43 -4.00 -11.05 12.30
C SER A 43 -3.78 -9.60 11.87
N ASP A 44 -3.69 -9.36 10.57
CA ASP A 44 -3.55 -8.02 9.99
C ASP A 44 -4.76 -7.12 10.34
N LYS A 45 -5.86 -7.71 10.77
CA LYS A 45 -7.04 -7.04 11.35
C LYS A 45 -6.70 -6.17 12.56
N ILE A 46 -5.69 -6.56 13.35
CA ILE A 46 -5.21 -5.74 14.49
C ILE A 46 -4.69 -4.39 13.99
N PHE A 47 -3.97 -4.36 12.86
CA PHE A 47 -3.45 -3.10 12.31
C PHE A 47 -4.56 -2.17 11.83
N PHE A 48 -5.59 -2.72 11.18
CA PHE A 48 -6.80 -1.98 10.82
C PHE A 48 -7.49 -1.37 12.05
N VAL A 49 -7.63 -2.14 13.13
CA VAL A 49 -8.19 -1.63 14.40
C VAL A 49 -7.34 -0.49 14.96
N PHE A 50 -6.01 -0.57 14.93
CA PHE A 50 -5.14 0.53 15.36
C PHE A 50 -5.29 1.78 14.50
N ILE A 51 -5.46 1.67 13.18
CA ILE A 51 -5.75 2.81 12.31
C ILE A 51 -7.08 3.44 12.71
N VAL A 52 -8.12 2.63 12.85
CA VAL A 52 -9.47 3.11 13.22
C VAL A 52 -9.45 3.79 14.59
N LEU A 53 -8.91 3.12 15.61
CA LEU A 53 -8.86 3.66 16.97
C LEU A 53 -7.89 4.84 17.12
N GLY A 54 -6.80 4.87 16.35
CA GLY A 54 -5.80 5.93 16.42
C GLY A 54 -6.18 7.19 15.65
N ILE A 55 -6.79 7.09 14.49
CA ILE A 55 -7.03 8.23 13.59
C ILE A 55 -8.44 8.81 13.75
N ILE A 56 -9.46 7.98 13.90
CA ILE A 56 -10.86 8.44 13.98
C ILE A 56 -11.10 9.43 15.13
N PRO A 57 -10.63 9.20 16.37
CA PRO A 57 -10.81 10.16 17.45
C PRO A 57 -10.22 11.54 17.14
N PHE A 58 -9.06 11.59 16.44
CA PHE A 58 -8.45 12.86 16.03
C PHE A 58 -9.31 13.59 15.00
N ILE A 59 -9.90 12.87 14.05
CA ILE A 59 -10.82 13.46 13.07
C ILE A 59 -12.09 13.96 13.78
N LEU A 60 -12.71 13.15 14.64
CA LEU A 60 -13.94 13.50 15.35
C LEU A 60 -13.76 14.71 16.29
N ASN A 61 -12.61 14.83 16.95
CA ASN A 61 -12.32 15.97 17.81
C ASN A 61 -12.23 17.31 17.07
N ARG A 62 -11.93 17.30 15.76
CA ARG A 62 -11.86 18.48 14.92
C ARG A 62 -13.20 18.88 14.32
N VAL A 63 -14.18 18.02 14.35
CA VAL A 63 -15.53 18.30 13.85
C VAL A 63 -16.31 18.99 14.96
N LYS A 64 -16.56 20.30 14.80
CA LYS A 64 -17.26 21.11 15.82
C LYS A 64 -18.75 20.77 15.94
N ASN A 65 -19.41 20.45 14.82
CA ASN A 65 -20.84 20.21 14.78
C ASN A 65 -21.16 18.75 15.17
N ILE A 66 -22.07 18.57 16.13
CA ILE A 66 -22.50 17.27 16.63
C ILE A 66 -23.21 16.43 15.55
N HIS A 67 -23.99 17.06 14.66
CA HIS A 67 -24.65 16.38 13.56
C HIS A 67 -23.63 15.78 12.58
N ASN A 68 -22.54 16.52 12.28
CA ASN A 68 -21.47 16.01 11.42
C ASN A 68 -20.70 14.84 12.08
N LYS A 69 -20.52 14.89 13.42
CA LYS A 69 -19.94 13.75 14.16
C LYS A 69 -20.81 12.51 14.05
N LEU A 70 -22.13 12.66 14.28
CA LEU A 70 -23.10 11.57 14.16
C LEU A 70 -23.12 11.00 12.73
N SER A 71 -23.11 11.86 11.71
CA SER A 71 -23.07 11.42 10.31
C SER A 71 -21.81 10.61 10.00
N ILE A 72 -20.63 11.05 10.48
CA ILE A 72 -19.39 10.31 10.33
C ILE A 72 -19.47 8.96 11.05
N MET A 73 -20.01 8.92 12.27
CA MET A 73 -20.18 7.66 13.01
C MET A 73 -21.15 6.72 12.31
N MET A 74 -22.25 7.21 11.73
CA MET A 74 -23.18 6.39 10.95
C MET A 74 -22.52 5.82 9.70
N VAL A 75 -21.76 6.61 8.94
CA VAL A 75 -21.02 6.14 7.77
C VAL A 75 -20.01 5.06 8.16
N LEU A 76 -19.28 5.25 9.27
CA LEU A 76 -18.36 4.25 9.79
C LEU A 76 -19.06 2.96 10.22
N PHE A 77 -20.22 3.08 10.86
CA PHE A 77 -21.03 1.92 11.25
C PHE A 77 -21.52 1.13 10.04
N ILE A 78 -22.02 1.81 9.00
CA ILE A 78 -22.42 1.16 7.74
C ILE A 78 -21.22 0.48 7.09
N PHE A 79 -20.04 1.15 7.09
CA PHE A 79 -18.81 0.57 6.54
C PHE A 79 -18.39 -0.70 7.30
N VAL A 80 -18.51 -0.71 8.63
CA VAL A 80 -18.23 -1.89 9.45
C VAL A 80 -19.22 -3.03 9.14
N LEU A 81 -20.50 -2.72 8.96
CA LEU A 81 -21.49 -3.73 8.57
C LEU A 81 -21.20 -4.32 7.20
N LEU A 82 -20.87 -3.48 6.20
CA LEU A 82 -20.47 -3.94 4.87
C LEU A 82 -19.18 -4.79 4.94
N TYR A 83 -18.24 -4.41 5.78
CA TYR A 83 -17.03 -5.18 6.02
C TYR A 83 -17.34 -6.57 6.59
N ILE A 84 -18.26 -6.68 7.55
CA ILE A 84 -18.60 -7.97 8.18
C ILE A 84 -19.39 -8.89 7.23
N TYR A 85 -20.32 -8.35 6.45
CA TYR A 85 -21.29 -9.17 5.71
C TYR A 85 -20.98 -9.36 4.23
N VAL A 86 -20.25 -8.44 3.60
CA VAL A 86 -20.05 -8.43 2.13
C VAL A 86 -18.58 -8.54 1.74
N TYR A 87 -17.70 -8.22 2.68
CA TYR A 87 -16.28 -8.04 2.36
C TYR A 87 -15.61 -9.31 1.85
N ASP A 88 -15.83 -10.45 2.48
CA ASP A 88 -15.17 -11.71 2.11
C ASP A 88 -15.59 -12.17 0.71
N ASP A 89 -16.89 -12.14 0.38
CA ASP A 89 -17.41 -12.50 -0.95
C ASP A 89 -16.89 -11.54 -2.03
N PHE A 90 -16.82 -10.25 -1.71
CA PHE A 90 -16.28 -9.23 -2.59
C PHE A 90 -14.78 -9.43 -2.84
N LEU A 91 -14.01 -9.78 -1.81
CA LEU A 91 -12.59 -10.09 -1.96
C LEU A 91 -12.36 -11.32 -2.84
N VAL A 92 -13.13 -12.38 -2.64
CA VAL A 92 -13.05 -13.59 -3.46
C VAL A 92 -13.38 -13.27 -4.93
N PHE A 93 -14.42 -12.47 -5.18
CA PHE A 93 -14.75 -12.01 -6.53
C PHE A 93 -13.57 -11.24 -7.17
N LEU A 94 -12.96 -10.29 -6.46
CA LEU A 94 -11.82 -9.53 -6.95
C LEU A 94 -10.58 -10.41 -7.14
N ALA A 95 -10.29 -11.33 -6.23
CA ALA A 95 -9.18 -12.26 -6.34
C ALA A 95 -9.29 -13.12 -7.60
N ASN A 96 -10.51 -13.58 -7.93
CA ASN A 96 -10.76 -14.29 -9.19
C ASN A 96 -10.48 -13.44 -10.43
N LYS A 97 -10.77 -12.13 -10.39
CA LYS A 97 -10.44 -11.21 -11.49
C LYS A 97 -8.94 -10.91 -11.60
N CYS A 98 -8.23 -10.98 -10.48
CA CYS A 98 -6.77 -10.78 -10.44
C CYS A 98 -5.99 -12.05 -10.77
N LYS A 99 -6.64 -13.22 -10.78
CA LYS A 99 -6.00 -14.47 -11.13
C LYS A 99 -5.35 -14.34 -12.51
N ASN A 100 -4.05 -14.58 -12.58
CA ASN A 100 -3.22 -14.42 -13.78
C ASN A 100 -3.04 -12.95 -14.27
N ASN A 101 -3.39 -11.96 -13.46
CA ASN A 101 -3.19 -10.55 -13.79
C ASN A 101 -2.57 -9.75 -12.62
N GLY A 102 -1.25 -9.83 -12.52
CA GLY A 102 -0.50 -9.11 -11.48
C GLY A 102 -0.64 -7.60 -11.54
N ILE A 103 -0.96 -7.01 -12.70
CA ILE A 103 -1.10 -5.55 -12.85
C ILE A 103 -2.38 -5.06 -12.15
N ILE A 104 -3.52 -5.72 -12.42
CA ILE A 104 -4.79 -5.40 -11.74
C ILE A 104 -4.63 -5.62 -10.24
N PHE A 105 -4.01 -6.75 -9.84
CA PHE A 105 -3.69 -7.02 -8.45
C PHE A 105 -2.92 -5.86 -7.81
N GLY A 106 -1.85 -5.37 -8.43
CA GLY A 106 -1.00 -4.34 -7.85
C GLY A 106 -1.73 -3.03 -7.54
N VAL A 107 -2.61 -2.59 -8.44
CA VAL A 107 -3.40 -1.37 -8.24
C VAL A 107 -4.44 -1.57 -7.13
N LEU A 108 -5.21 -2.66 -7.19
CA LEU A 108 -6.22 -2.97 -6.18
C LEU A 108 -5.58 -3.17 -4.80
N ASN A 109 -4.45 -3.88 -4.74
CA ASN A 109 -3.71 -4.07 -3.51
C ASN A 109 -3.25 -2.74 -2.89
N SER A 110 -2.81 -1.78 -3.70
CA SER A 110 -2.44 -0.44 -3.21
C SER A 110 -3.65 0.30 -2.62
N ILE A 111 -4.83 0.16 -3.24
CA ILE A 111 -6.07 0.76 -2.72
C ILE A 111 -6.47 0.12 -1.38
N PHE A 112 -6.50 -1.22 -1.31
CA PHE A 112 -6.85 -1.94 -0.07
C PHE A 112 -5.84 -1.68 1.05
N ASN A 113 -4.54 -1.70 0.75
CA ASN A 113 -3.50 -1.38 1.72
C ASN A 113 -3.60 0.04 2.28
N THR A 114 -4.17 0.99 1.55
CA THR A 114 -4.40 2.36 2.06
C THR A 114 -5.27 2.35 3.32
N PHE A 115 -6.21 1.44 3.39
CA PHE A 115 -7.13 1.29 4.52
C PHE A 115 -6.69 0.21 5.52
N GLY A 116 -5.53 -0.41 5.32
CA GLY A 116 -5.05 -1.51 6.17
C GLY A 116 -5.78 -2.83 5.94
N LEU A 117 -6.49 -2.96 4.82
CA LEU A 117 -7.23 -4.17 4.44
C LEU A 117 -6.30 -5.12 3.67
N THR A 118 -5.47 -5.85 4.41
CA THR A 118 -4.44 -6.74 3.84
C THR A 118 -4.96 -8.14 3.50
N ASP A 119 -6.21 -8.44 3.85
CA ASP A 119 -6.83 -9.73 3.54
C ASP A 119 -6.85 -10.03 2.03
N PHE A 120 -6.97 -8.99 1.19
CA PHE A 120 -6.90 -9.12 -0.27
C PHE A 120 -5.54 -9.65 -0.75
N GLU A 121 -4.45 -9.11 -0.22
CA GLU A 121 -3.11 -9.61 -0.58
C GLU A 121 -2.89 -11.02 -0.04
N ASN A 122 -3.40 -11.34 1.15
CA ASN A 122 -3.28 -12.66 1.74
C ASN A 122 -3.95 -13.75 0.88
N LEU A 123 -5.07 -13.45 0.22
CA LEU A 123 -5.71 -14.38 -0.72
C LEU A 123 -4.77 -14.75 -1.89
N LEU A 124 -4.02 -13.80 -2.44
CA LEU A 124 -3.10 -14.07 -3.53
C LEU A 124 -1.75 -14.64 -3.04
N TYR A 125 -1.30 -14.22 -1.88
CA TYR A 125 0.00 -14.63 -1.34
C TYR A 125 0.00 -16.02 -0.72
N HIS A 126 -1.09 -16.41 -0.05
CA HIS A 126 -1.12 -17.63 0.80
C HIS A 126 -2.20 -18.63 0.42
N THR A 127 -3.04 -18.36 -0.60
CA THR A 127 -4.11 -19.28 -1.00
C THR A 127 -4.05 -19.64 -2.48
N SER A 128 -4.90 -20.60 -2.89
CA SER A 128 -4.98 -21.08 -4.27
C SER A 128 -5.29 -19.99 -5.31
N TYR A 129 -5.75 -18.82 -4.93
CA TYR A 129 -5.92 -17.68 -5.84
C TYR A 129 -4.59 -17.17 -6.41
N GLY A 130 -3.48 -17.29 -5.67
CA GLY A 130 -2.12 -17.04 -6.15
C GLY A 130 -1.47 -18.26 -6.84
N GLY A 131 -2.27 -19.29 -7.08
CA GLY A 131 -1.83 -20.55 -7.67
C GLY A 131 -1.71 -21.68 -6.65
N ALA A 132 -1.75 -22.93 -7.15
CA ALA A 132 -1.47 -24.12 -6.38
C ALA A 132 -0.64 -25.08 -7.24
N LYS A 133 0.47 -25.59 -6.70
CA LYS A 133 1.38 -26.49 -7.42
C LYS A 133 1.91 -27.57 -6.51
N LEU A 134 2.12 -28.76 -7.08
CA LEU A 134 2.86 -29.81 -6.41
C LEU A 134 4.36 -29.61 -6.70
N ILE A 135 5.14 -29.31 -5.68
CA ILE A 135 6.59 -29.07 -5.77
C ILE A 135 7.29 -29.99 -4.77
N ASN A 136 8.15 -30.87 -5.26
CA ASN A 136 8.90 -31.82 -4.42
C ASN A 136 7.99 -32.65 -3.48
N GLY A 137 6.82 -33.07 -3.95
CA GLY A 137 5.86 -33.84 -3.16
C GLY A 137 5.06 -33.02 -2.13
N LYS A 138 5.25 -31.69 -2.08
CA LYS A 138 4.49 -30.77 -1.23
C LYS A 138 3.56 -29.92 -2.07
N ILE A 139 2.37 -29.67 -1.54
CA ILE A 139 1.41 -28.73 -2.16
C ILE A 139 1.79 -27.33 -1.70
N ALA A 140 2.25 -26.51 -2.65
CA ALA A 140 2.45 -25.08 -2.45
C ALA A 140 1.18 -24.33 -2.84
N THR A 141 0.65 -23.50 -1.96
CA THR A 141 -0.51 -22.66 -2.22
C THR A 141 -0.16 -21.20 -2.06
N GLY A 142 -0.58 -20.39 -3.05
CA GLY A 142 -0.29 -18.97 -3.06
C GLY A 142 1.08 -18.60 -3.62
N ALA A 143 1.22 -17.32 -3.96
CA ALA A 143 2.40 -16.82 -4.66
C ALA A 143 3.68 -16.95 -3.82
N ILE A 144 3.61 -16.73 -2.50
CA ILE A 144 4.78 -16.77 -1.62
C ILE A 144 5.32 -18.22 -1.52
N ASP A 145 4.46 -19.21 -1.23
CA ASP A 145 4.90 -20.60 -1.11
C ASP A 145 5.49 -21.13 -2.42
N ILE A 146 4.85 -20.80 -3.56
CA ILE A 146 5.34 -21.18 -4.88
C ILE A 146 6.72 -20.55 -5.14
N PHE A 147 6.90 -19.28 -4.77
CA PHE A 147 8.18 -18.60 -4.93
C PHE A 147 9.28 -19.21 -4.05
N LEU A 148 8.99 -19.48 -2.77
CA LEU A 148 9.97 -20.02 -1.83
C LEU A 148 10.38 -21.45 -2.15
N LEU A 149 9.43 -22.29 -2.62
CA LEU A 149 9.72 -23.69 -2.96
C LEU A 149 10.32 -23.87 -4.36
N LYS A 150 10.02 -22.95 -5.25
CA LYS A 150 10.56 -22.92 -6.62
C LYS A 150 11.12 -21.52 -6.87
N SER A 151 12.34 -21.29 -6.36
CA SER A 151 13.03 -20.01 -6.57
C SER A 151 12.95 -19.63 -8.06
N ASN A 152 12.63 -18.37 -8.34
CA ASN A 152 12.49 -17.86 -9.71
C ASN A 152 11.23 -18.28 -10.50
N SER A 153 10.12 -18.60 -9.84
CA SER A 153 8.84 -18.76 -10.53
C SER A 153 8.34 -17.42 -11.10
N SER A 154 8.25 -17.31 -12.43
CA SER A 154 7.69 -16.10 -13.07
C SER A 154 6.22 -15.88 -12.72
N GLU A 155 5.46 -16.97 -12.54
CA GLU A 155 4.04 -16.91 -12.16
C GLU A 155 3.82 -16.32 -10.78
N ALA A 156 4.66 -16.69 -9.80
CA ALA A 156 4.59 -16.10 -8.46
C ALA A 156 5.11 -14.66 -8.46
N SER A 157 6.18 -14.40 -9.19
CA SER A 157 6.82 -13.07 -9.26
C SER A 157 5.90 -11.98 -9.80
N MET A 158 4.89 -12.33 -10.64
CA MET A 158 3.94 -11.34 -11.15
C MET A 158 3.13 -10.65 -10.05
N TYR A 159 2.93 -11.27 -8.89
CA TYR A 159 2.26 -10.68 -7.74
C TYR A 159 3.24 -10.03 -6.76
N LEU A 160 4.49 -10.47 -6.72
CA LEU A 160 5.44 -10.10 -5.68
C LEU A 160 6.41 -8.99 -6.12
N CYS A 161 7.03 -9.13 -7.30
CA CYS A 161 8.15 -8.28 -7.72
C CYS A 161 7.75 -6.81 -7.94
N GLY A 162 6.56 -6.54 -8.47
CA GLY A 162 6.08 -5.17 -8.70
C GLY A 162 6.03 -4.32 -7.43
N ARG A 163 5.94 -4.96 -6.26
CA ARG A 163 5.92 -4.29 -4.97
C ARG A 163 7.26 -3.62 -4.63
N TYR A 164 8.38 -4.22 -5.02
CA TYR A 164 9.70 -3.57 -4.87
C TYR A 164 9.82 -2.29 -5.71
N PHE A 165 9.33 -2.32 -6.94
CA PHE A 165 9.33 -1.12 -7.80
C PHE A 165 8.43 -0.02 -7.25
N SER A 166 7.28 -0.39 -6.67
CA SER A 166 6.40 0.55 -5.97
C SER A 166 7.08 1.17 -4.74
N LEU A 167 7.93 0.41 -4.04
CA LEU A 167 8.72 0.90 -2.91
C LEU A 167 9.65 2.05 -3.33
N PHE A 168 10.40 1.89 -4.43
CA PHE A 168 11.27 2.94 -4.96
C PHE A 168 10.48 4.12 -5.51
N SER A 169 9.33 3.89 -6.14
CA SER A 169 8.45 4.97 -6.59
C SER A 169 7.91 5.79 -5.42
N ALA A 170 7.60 5.15 -4.29
CA ALA A 170 7.22 5.83 -3.06
C ALA A 170 8.31 6.78 -2.56
N LEU A 171 9.58 6.37 -2.62
CA LEU A 171 10.72 7.22 -2.24
C LEU A 171 10.81 8.46 -3.14
N GLY A 172 10.69 8.30 -4.44
CA GLY A 172 10.73 9.43 -5.38
C GLY A 172 9.62 10.44 -5.11
N ILE A 173 8.41 9.97 -4.86
CA ILE A 173 7.28 10.82 -4.48
C ILE A 173 7.58 11.55 -3.16
N ALA A 174 8.03 10.84 -2.13
CA ALA A 174 8.35 11.43 -0.82
C ALA A 174 9.41 12.52 -0.91
N LEU A 175 10.46 12.31 -1.74
CA LEU A 175 11.52 13.29 -1.98
C LEU A 175 11.00 14.56 -2.66
N SER A 176 9.93 14.49 -3.46
CA SER A 176 9.31 15.63 -4.15
C SER A 176 8.46 16.51 -3.23
N ILE A 177 7.99 15.97 -2.10
CA ILE A 177 7.14 16.68 -1.13
C ILE A 177 8.00 17.65 -0.32
N LYS A 178 7.63 18.94 -0.34
CA LYS A 178 8.36 19.98 0.41
C LYS A 178 7.78 20.19 1.81
N LYS A 179 6.43 20.20 1.96
CA LYS A 179 5.75 20.37 3.24
C LYS A 179 5.89 19.09 4.06
N ASN A 180 6.29 19.20 5.34
CA ASN A 180 6.50 18.08 6.26
C ASN A 180 7.45 17.00 5.68
N LYS A 181 8.53 17.47 5.01
CA LYS A 181 9.45 16.57 4.31
C LYS A 181 10.12 15.56 5.23
N LYS A 182 10.53 15.99 6.44
CA LYS A 182 11.21 15.11 7.40
C LYS A 182 10.29 13.97 7.85
N GLU A 183 9.05 14.30 8.14
CA GLU A 183 8.05 13.36 8.63
C GLU A 183 7.66 12.33 7.56
N ILE A 184 7.43 12.79 6.32
CA ILE A 184 7.10 11.86 5.23
C ILE A 184 8.29 10.97 4.88
N LEU A 185 9.53 11.48 4.93
CA LEU A 185 10.72 10.67 4.75
C LEU A 185 10.90 9.66 5.89
N PHE A 186 10.57 10.03 7.13
CA PHE A 186 10.54 9.10 8.25
C PHE A 186 9.55 7.95 8.01
N ILE A 187 8.31 8.25 7.60
CA ILE A 187 7.31 7.25 7.24
C ILE A 187 7.82 6.36 6.09
N THR A 188 8.48 6.97 5.09
CA THR A 188 9.04 6.23 3.94
C THR A 188 10.19 5.32 4.36
N LEU A 189 11.02 5.74 5.32
CA LEU A 189 12.07 4.87 5.88
C LEU A 189 11.45 3.59 6.48
N PHE A 190 10.41 3.72 7.29
CA PHE A 190 9.73 2.55 7.85
C PHE A 190 9.04 1.70 6.79
N LEU A 191 8.52 2.31 5.72
CA LEU A 191 8.05 1.56 4.56
C LEU A 191 9.17 0.70 3.96
N PHE A 192 10.39 1.23 3.79
CA PHE A 192 11.53 0.46 3.28
C PHE A 192 11.96 -0.67 4.21
N LEU A 193 11.92 -0.44 5.52
CA LEU A 193 12.29 -1.46 6.51
C LEU A 193 11.28 -2.58 6.62
N THR A 194 10.00 -2.29 6.47
CA THR A 194 8.90 -3.24 6.73
C THR A 194 8.21 -3.75 5.48
N GLY A 195 8.31 -3.05 4.36
CA GLY A 195 7.51 -3.31 3.15
C GLY A 195 6.01 -3.01 3.32
N ASN A 196 5.59 -2.42 4.45
CA ASN A 196 4.18 -2.13 4.72
C ASN A 196 3.78 -0.76 4.19
N PHE A 197 2.97 -0.75 3.14
CA PHE A 197 2.54 0.48 2.45
C PHE A 197 1.42 1.24 3.17
N THR A 198 0.71 0.62 4.10
CA THR A 198 -0.52 1.15 4.70
C THR A 198 -0.36 2.57 5.24
N VAL A 199 0.61 2.80 6.12
CA VAL A 199 0.78 4.10 6.77
C VAL A 199 1.24 5.16 5.77
N TYR A 200 2.10 4.79 4.83
CA TYR A 200 2.56 5.68 3.77
C TYR A 200 1.41 6.12 2.86
N LEU A 201 0.60 5.18 2.40
CA LEU A 201 -0.54 5.45 1.52
C LEU A 201 -1.61 6.27 2.21
N LEU A 202 -1.87 5.97 3.47
CA LEU A 202 -2.80 6.73 4.29
C LEU A 202 -2.31 8.17 4.51
N ALA A 203 -1.01 8.38 4.72
CA ALA A 203 -0.41 9.70 4.80
C ALA A 203 -0.55 10.47 3.49
N LEU A 204 -0.32 9.82 2.34
CA LEU A 204 -0.54 10.44 1.03
C LEU A 204 -2.01 10.79 0.82
N LEU A 205 -2.94 9.89 1.10
CA LEU A 205 -4.37 10.14 0.92
C LEU A 205 -4.87 11.31 1.76
N LEU A 206 -4.49 11.36 3.04
CA LEU A 206 -5.00 12.36 4.00
C LEU A 206 -4.30 13.72 3.90
N LEU A 207 -2.98 13.73 3.67
CA LEU A 207 -2.16 14.95 3.74
C LEU A 207 -1.75 15.47 2.36
N PHE A 208 -1.64 14.56 1.39
CA PHE A 208 -1.04 14.83 0.09
C PHE A 208 -1.82 14.14 -1.04
N THR A 209 -3.15 14.27 -1.04
CA THR A 209 -4.08 13.56 -1.94
C THR A 209 -3.63 13.49 -3.42
N PRO A 210 -3.11 14.55 -4.04
CA PRO A 210 -2.67 14.44 -5.43
C PRO A 210 -1.49 13.48 -5.62
N TYR A 211 -0.58 13.41 -4.64
CA TYR A 211 0.53 12.45 -4.68
C TYR A 211 0.08 11.01 -4.49
N TYR A 212 -1.06 10.80 -3.81
CA TYR A 212 -1.69 9.49 -3.71
C TYR A 212 -2.09 8.94 -5.09
N PHE A 213 -2.74 9.77 -5.93
CA PHE A 213 -3.10 9.35 -7.29
C PHE A 213 -1.87 9.10 -8.17
N ILE A 214 -0.81 9.92 -8.01
CA ILE A 214 0.47 9.67 -8.69
C ILE A 214 1.05 8.31 -8.23
N PHE A 215 0.98 7.99 -6.94
CA PHE A 215 1.43 6.70 -6.45
C PHE A 215 0.64 5.53 -7.06
N LEU A 216 -0.68 5.62 -7.16
CA LEU A 216 -1.50 4.58 -7.81
C LEU A 216 -1.09 4.36 -9.28
N LEU A 217 -0.80 5.45 -10.01
CA LEU A 217 -0.26 5.35 -11.36
C LEU A 217 1.09 4.62 -11.39
N PHE A 218 1.99 4.96 -10.48
CA PHE A 218 3.30 4.29 -10.39
C PHE A 218 3.18 2.85 -9.89
N SER A 219 2.21 2.51 -9.07
CA SER A 219 1.90 1.12 -8.72
C SER A 219 1.53 0.32 -9.97
N PHE A 220 0.63 0.86 -10.81
CA PHE A 220 0.33 0.26 -12.11
C PHE A 220 1.59 0.05 -12.97
N VAL A 221 2.42 1.09 -13.14
CA VAL A 221 3.67 1.02 -13.92
C VAL A 221 4.64 -0.01 -13.33
N SER A 222 4.76 -0.07 -12.01
CA SER A 222 5.64 -1.02 -11.30
C SER A 222 5.28 -2.47 -11.60
N TYR A 223 4.01 -2.80 -11.49
CA TYR A 223 3.54 -4.16 -11.80
C TYR A 223 3.53 -4.43 -13.30
N PHE A 224 3.26 -3.43 -14.15
CA PHE A 224 3.37 -3.56 -15.59
C PHE A 224 4.80 -3.92 -16.02
N ILE A 225 5.80 -3.19 -15.55
CA ILE A 225 7.22 -3.48 -15.84
C ILE A 225 7.60 -4.86 -15.34
N SER A 226 7.22 -5.21 -14.10
CA SER A 226 7.50 -6.53 -13.53
C SER A 226 6.94 -7.67 -14.37
N ASN A 227 5.71 -7.53 -14.85
CA ASN A 227 5.01 -8.55 -15.62
C ASN A 227 5.53 -8.65 -17.07
N VAL A 228 5.69 -7.51 -17.76
CA VAL A 228 6.13 -7.48 -19.17
C VAL A 228 7.59 -7.92 -19.30
N ALA A 229 8.44 -7.44 -18.42
CA ALA A 229 9.85 -7.82 -18.41
C ALA A 229 10.12 -9.18 -17.75
N MET A 230 9.07 -9.88 -17.28
CA MET A 230 9.15 -11.19 -16.60
C MET A 230 10.22 -11.22 -15.50
N ILE A 231 10.32 -10.13 -14.74
CA ILE A 231 11.33 -9.98 -13.69
C ILE A 231 10.99 -10.92 -12.54
N LYS A 232 11.95 -11.77 -12.21
CA LYS A 232 11.81 -12.75 -11.14
C LYS A 232 12.29 -12.14 -9.83
N GLY A 233 11.40 -12.09 -8.86
CA GLY A 233 11.69 -11.60 -7.52
C GLY A 233 10.49 -11.79 -6.60
N GLY A 234 10.76 -11.91 -5.33
CA GLY A 234 9.72 -12.09 -4.33
C GLY A 234 10.27 -11.93 -2.92
N PHE A 235 9.43 -12.24 -1.95
CA PHE A 235 9.71 -12.11 -0.53
C PHE A 235 9.01 -13.24 0.25
N SER A 236 9.37 -13.41 1.51
CA SER A 236 8.76 -14.42 2.38
C SER A 236 7.63 -13.86 3.25
N VAL A 237 7.79 -12.64 3.73
CA VAL A 237 6.82 -11.98 4.62
C VAL A 237 6.28 -10.70 4.00
N ASN A 238 7.18 -9.83 3.52
CA ASN A 238 6.79 -8.56 2.90
C ASN A 238 7.93 -7.98 2.06
N SER A 239 7.63 -7.04 1.18
CA SER A 239 8.61 -6.42 0.26
C SER A 239 9.58 -5.44 0.95
N SER A 240 10.21 -5.83 2.05
CA SER A 240 11.23 -5.01 2.70
C SER A 240 12.53 -4.98 1.90
N ILE A 241 13.36 -3.96 2.13
CA ILE A 241 14.66 -3.88 1.48
C ILE A 241 15.58 -5.05 1.88
N PHE A 242 15.43 -5.57 3.09
CA PHE A 242 16.20 -6.72 3.56
C PHE A 242 15.83 -7.99 2.79
N GLU A 243 14.53 -8.23 2.59
CA GLU A 243 14.06 -9.40 1.84
C GLU A 243 14.45 -9.34 0.37
N LEU A 244 14.60 -8.13 -0.20
CA LEU A 244 15.14 -7.96 -1.55
C LEU A 244 16.52 -8.61 -1.70
N PHE A 245 17.41 -8.39 -0.74
CA PHE A 245 18.77 -8.95 -0.77
C PHE A 245 18.80 -10.45 -0.46
N VAL A 246 17.86 -10.95 0.33
CA VAL A 246 17.84 -12.35 0.75
C VAL A 246 17.19 -13.25 -0.28
N TYR A 247 16.11 -12.81 -0.94
CA TYR A 247 15.26 -13.67 -1.76
C TYR A 247 15.31 -13.38 -3.26
N CYS A 248 15.94 -12.28 -3.70
CA CYS A 248 15.99 -11.96 -5.13
C CYS A 248 17.38 -12.19 -5.70
N ASP A 249 17.55 -13.20 -6.55
CA ASP A 249 18.84 -13.49 -7.21
C ASP A 249 19.32 -12.31 -8.07
N ASN A 250 18.40 -11.61 -8.72
CA ASN A 250 18.67 -10.46 -9.58
C ASN A 250 18.43 -9.12 -8.88
N TYR A 251 18.79 -9.00 -7.60
CA TYR A 251 18.53 -7.78 -6.80
C TYR A 251 19.18 -6.53 -7.42
N ILE A 252 20.34 -6.64 -8.07
CA ILE A 252 21.01 -5.51 -8.74
C ILE A 252 20.11 -4.92 -9.83
N TYR A 253 19.49 -5.79 -10.65
CA TYR A 253 18.57 -5.35 -11.70
C TYR A 253 17.32 -4.68 -11.11
N ILE A 254 16.75 -5.25 -10.05
CA ILE A 254 15.60 -4.68 -9.34
C ILE A 254 15.96 -3.31 -8.74
N LEU A 255 17.16 -3.17 -8.18
CA LEU A 255 17.68 -1.89 -7.68
C LEU A 255 17.83 -0.86 -8.81
N ALA A 256 18.42 -1.24 -9.93
CA ALA A 256 18.64 -0.32 -11.06
C ALA A 256 17.30 0.21 -11.63
N VAL A 257 16.34 -0.69 -11.90
CA VAL A 257 15.00 -0.31 -12.37
C VAL A 257 14.25 0.48 -11.29
N GLY A 258 14.37 0.07 -10.03
CA GLY A 258 13.77 0.77 -8.90
C GLY A 258 14.29 2.21 -8.77
N LEU A 259 15.60 2.44 -8.83
CA LEU A 259 16.20 3.77 -8.79
C LEU A 259 15.77 4.63 -10.00
N PHE A 260 15.65 4.04 -11.18
CA PHE A 260 15.07 4.71 -12.33
C PHE A 260 13.63 5.16 -12.07
N LEU A 261 12.78 4.27 -11.55
CA LEU A 261 11.41 4.62 -11.20
C LEU A 261 11.33 5.67 -10.07
N CYS A 262 12.26 5.63 -9.12
CA CYS A 262 12.39 6.67 -8.09
C CYS A 262 12.66 8.05 -8.74
N ALA A 263 13.60 8.14 -9.68
CA ALA A 263 13.89 9.38 -10.37
C ALA A 263 12.68 9.86 -11.20
N VAL A 264 12.05 8.98 -11.96
CA VAL A 264 10.88 9.33 -12.78
C VAL A 264 9.71 9.78 -11.92
N SER A 265 9.40 9.08 -10.84
CA SER A 265 8.31 9.42 -9.92
C SER A 265 8.57 10.76 -9.21
N TYR A 266 9.82 11.05 -8.85
CA TYR A 266 10.22 12.36 -8.32
C TYR A 266 9.94 13.49 -9.32
N TYR A 267 10.40 13.33 -10.57
CA TYR A 267 10.20 14.36 -11.61
C TYR A 267 8.72 14.58 -11.95
N ILE A 268 7.96 13.51 -12.13
CA ILE A 268 6.52 13.61 -12.43
C ILE A 268 5.78 14.28 -11.27
N SER A 269 6.08 13.90 -10.04
CA SER A 269 5.45 14.51 -8.85
C SER A 269 5.78 15.99 -8.73
N ARG A 270 7.01 16.39 -9.06
CA ARG A 270 7.43 17.78 -9.06
C ARG A 270 6.75 18.59 -10.17
N LEU A 271 6.71 18.07 -11.39
CA LEU A 271 6.04 18.70 -12.53
C LEU A 271 4.52 18.86 -12.28
N ALA A 272 3.88 17.83 -11.73
CA ALA A 272 2.47 17.89 -11.38
C ALA A 272 2.19 19.01 -10.38
N LYS A 273 3.04 19.15 -9.34
CA LYS A 273 2.93 20.23 -8.37
C LYS A 273 3.07 21.62 -9.01
N GLU A 274 4.07 21.80 -9.87
CA GLU A 274 4.33 23.10 -10.52
C GLU A 274 3.19 23.50 -11.46
N ARG A 275 2.64 22.55 -12.24
CA ARG A 275 1.57 22.81 -13.20
C ARG A 275 0.18 22.96 -12.58
N LEU A 276 -0.13 22.17 -11.57
CA LEU A 276 -1.44 22.14 -10.93
C LEU A 276 -1.55 23.09 -9.73
N LYS A 277 -0.47 23.83 -9.40
CA LYS A 277 -0.40 24.82 -8.32
C LYS A 277 -0.95 24.29 -6.97
N TRP A 278 -0.51 23.08 -6.59
CA TRP A 278 -0.93 22.44 -5.34
C TRP A 278 -0.15 22.91 -4.12
#